data_d578f37503427389f3ab259f8f675167
#
_entry.id   d578f37503427389f3ab259f8f675167
#
_cell.length_a   1.000
_cell.length_b   1.000
_cell.length_c   1.000
_cell.angle_alpha   90.00
_cell.angle_beta   90.00
_cell.angle_gamma   90.00
#
_symmetry.space_group_name_H-M   'P 1'
#
loop_
_entity.id
_entity.type
_entity.pdbx_description
1 polymer ?
#
loop_
_entity_poly.entity_id
_entity_poly.type
_entity_poly.pdbx_seq_one_letter_code
_entity_poly.pdbx_strand_id
1 'polypeptide(L)'
;DKEIVLAGNDERGTFYALQTLSRLLKDNQLPAVEIKDYPSIRFRGVVEGFYGTPWSHAARLRQLKFYGENKMNTYIYGPKDDPYHSSPNWRLPYPEKEAEQLQELVKVAKENEVDFVWAIHPGQDIKWNQEDRDNLLAKFEKMYDLGVRSFAVFFDDISGEGTNPVKQAELLNYIDENFVKVKKDVTPLVMCPTEYNKSWSDPKGGYLTTLGDKLNPSIQIMWTGDRVISDITQEGIQWINERIKRPAYIWWNFPVSDYVRDHLLLGPVYGNDTRIA
;
A
#
# COMPACT_ATOMS: atom_id res chain seq x y z
N ASP A 1 8.50 7.03 -43.22
CA ASP A 1 7.48 6.12 -42.74
C ASP A 1 6.76 6.78 -41.58
N LYS A 2 5.43 6.62 -41.54
CA LYS A 2 4.55 7.31 -40.59
C LYS A 2 3.77 6.29 -39.79
N GLU A 3 4.50 5.44 -39.10
CA GLU A 3 3.90 4.39 -38.27
C GLU A 3 4.20 4.70 -36.82
N ILE A 4 3.18 4.53 -35.96
CA ILE A 4 3.30 4.58 -34.50
C ILE A 4 2.97 3.20 -34.01
N VAL A 5 3.93 2.54 -33.34
CA VAL A 5 3.74 1.23 -32.71
C VAL A 5 3.86 1.39 -31.20
N LEU A 6 2.84 0.96 -30.47
CA LEU A 6 2.81 0.89 -29.02
C LEU A 6 2.64 -0.57 -28.61
N ALA A 7 3.54 -1.08 -27.80
CA ALA A 7 3.48 -2.46 -27.32
C ALA A 7 3.83 -2.52 -25.84
N GLY A 8 3.05 -3.29 -25.08
CA GLY A 8 3.31 -3.66 -23.70
C GLY A 8 3.31 -5.18 -23.54
N ASN A 9 3.96 -5.68 -22.51
CA ASN A 9 3.89 -7.12 -22.17
C ASN A 9 2.53 -7.53 -21.62
N ASP A 10 1.75 -6.54 -21.15
CA ASP A 10 0.42 -6.67 -20.59
C ASP A 10 -0.41 -5.40 -20.83
N GLU A 11 -1.64 -5.38 -20.32
CA GLU A 11 -2.54 -4.21 -20.44
C GLU A 11 -1.93 -2.96 -19.80
N ARG A 12 -1.33 -3.10 -18.61
CA ARG A 12 -0.67 -2.01 -17.88
C ARG A 12 0.54 -1.46 -18.66
N GLY A 13 1.35 -2.32 -19.24
CA GLY A 13 2.47 -1.91 -20.10
C GLY A 13 2.00 -1.13 -21.32
N THR A 14 0.91 -1.56 -21.95
CA THR A 14 0.29 -0.85 -23.08
C THR A 14 -0.27 0.50 -22.65
N PHE A 15 -0.95 0.57 -21.51
CA PHE A 15 -1.42 1.82 -20.91
C PHE A 15 -0.25 2.80 -20.68
N TYR A 16 0.88 2.33 -20.14
CA TYR A 16 2.07 3.17 -19.92
C TYR A 16 2.73 3.64 -21.21
N ALA A 17 2.68 2.84 -22.27
CA ALA A 17 3.15 3.26 -23.59
C ALA A 17 2.29 4.42 -24.14
N LEU A 18 0.97 4.39 -23.91
CA LEU A 18 0.08 5.52 -24.23
C LEU A 18 0.42 6.78 -23.44
N GLN A 19 0.77 6.66 -22.15
CA GLN A 19 1.21 7.81 -21.35
C GLN A 19 2.52 8.42 -21.91
N THR A 20 3.44 7.57 -22.35
CA THR A 20 4.68 8.01 -22.98
C THR A 20 4.37 8.75 -24.29
N LEU A 21 3.52 8.20 -25.15
CA LEU A 21 3.10 8.84 -26.39
C LEU A 21 2.48 10.23 -26.13
N SER A 22 1.57 10.31 -25.16
CA SER A 22 0.92 11.57 -24.78
C SER A 22 1.92 12.67 -24.40
N ARG A 23 3.00 12.29 -23.68
CA ARG A 23 4.07 13.22 -23.29
C ARG A 23 4.98 13.65 -24.42
N LEU A 24 5.16 12.80 -25.43
CA LEU A 24 5.98 13.09 -26.61
C LEU A 24 5.26 13.98 -27.60
N LEU A 25 3.92 13.95 -27.60
CA LEU A 25 3.11 14.74 -28.50
C LEU A 25 3.14 16.21 -28.06
N LYS A 26 3.82 17.05 -28.86
CA LYS A 26 3.87 18.51 -28.67
C LYS A 26 3.49 19.20 -29.98
N ASP A 27 2.58 20.14 -29.92
CA ASP A 27 2.14 20.95 -31.07
C ASP A 27 1.74 20.09 -32.28
N ASN A 28 1.07 18.97 -32.05
CA ASN A 28 0.70 17.96 -33.05
C ASN A 28 1.90 17.34 -33.80
N GLN A 29 3.07 17.37 -33.19
CA GLN A 29 4.29 16.76 -33.73
C GLN A 29 4.80 15.66 -32.77
N LEU A 30 5.29 14.59 -33.37
CA LEU A 30 5.96 13.49 -32.68
C LEU A 30 7.39 13.36 -33.21
N PRO A 31 8.38 13.25 -32.32
CA PRO A 31 9.74 12.93 -32.75
C PRO A 31 9.79 11.47 -33.24
N ALA A 32 10.68 11.21 -34.22
CA ALA A 32 11.00 9.84 -34.61
C ALA A 32 11.92 9.24 -33.56
N VAL A 33 11.39 8.36 -32.74
CA VAL A 33 12.11 7.75 -31.60
C VAL A 33 11.74 6.28 -31.44
N GLU A 34 12.66 5.53 -30.88
CA GLU A 34 12.41 4.20 -30.32
C GLU A 34 12.64 4.27 -28.82
N ILE A 35 11.65 3.85 -28.03
CA ILE A 35 11.70 3.88 -26.57
C ILE A 35 11.42 2.49 -26.05
N LYS A 36 12.32 1.98 -25.20
CA LYS A 36 12.13 0.79 -24.39
C LYS A 36 12.14 1.21 -22.92
N ASP A 37 10.99 1.05 -22.26
CA ASP A 37 10.79 1.48 -20.88
C ASP A 37 10.31 0.31 -20.01
N TYR A 38 10.79 0.27 -18.77
CA TYR A 38 10.38 -0.72 -17.76
C TYR A 38 10.59 -0.15 -16.36
N PRO A 39 9.78 -0.57 -15.37
CA PRO A 39 9.94 -0.10 -14.01
C PRO A 39 11.18 -0.70 -13.34
N SER A 40 11.92 0.13 -12.58
CA SER A 40 13.04 -0.33 -11.76
C SER A 40 12.59 -0.94 -10.42
N ILE A 41 11.39 -0.58 -9.95
CA ILE A 41 10.78 -1.12 -8.72
C ILE A 41 9.34 -1.54 -8.99
N ARG A 42 8.90 -2.58 -8.29
CA ARG A 42 7.59 -3.20 -8.52
C ARG A 42 6.43 -2.28 -8.12
N PHE A 43 6.46 -1.72 -6.92
CA PHE A 43 5.40 -0.88 -6.38
C PHE A 43 5.83 0.58 -6.38
N ARG A 44 4.98 1.44 -6.95
CA ARG A 44 5.23 2.88 -7.08
C ARG A 44 3.92 3.59 -6.78
N GLY A 45 3.85 4.30 -5.68
CA GLY A 45 2.57 4.86 -5.31
C GLY A 45 2.57 5.68 -4.03
N VAL A 46 1.40 5.81 -3.46
CA VAL A 46 1.15 6.66 -2.31
C VAL A 46 0.32 5.91 -1.27
N VAL A 47 0.64 6.14 -0.01
CA VAL A 47 -0.17 5.73 1.14
C VAL A 47 -0.90 6.94 1.69
N GLU A 48 -2.25 6.91 1.71
CA GLU A 48 -3.06 7.83 2.50
C GLU A 48 -3.18 7.24 3.91
N GLY A 49 -2.15 7.44 4.74
CA GLY A 49 -2.04 6.87 6.08
C GLY A 49 -1.72 7.89 7.17
N PHE A 50 -1.86 9.18 6.86
CA PHE A 50 -1.58 10.28 7.78
C PHE A 50 -2.74 10.53 8.75
N TYR A 51 -2.46 11.23 9.84
CA TYR A 51 -3.44 11.72 10.81
C TYR A 51 -4.01 13.07 10.38
N GLY A 52 -5.24 13.34 10.82
CA GLY A 52 -5.98 14.57 10.50
C GLY A 52 -6.98 14.37 9.38
N THR A 53 -7.48 15.45 8.83
CA THR A 53 -8.55 15.42 7.84
C THR A 53 -8.15 14.62 6.61
N PRO A 54 -8.85 13.53 6.30
CA PRO A 54 -8.58 12.73 5.11
C PRO A 54 -8.76 13.55 3.83
N TRP A 55 -8.12 13.13 2.75
CA TRP A 55 -8.35 13.74 1.44
C TRP A 55 -9.83 13.66 1.04
N SER A 56 -10.32 14.69 0.40
CA SER A 56 -11.68 14.67 -0.13
C SER A 56 -11.80 13.64 -1.26
N HIS A 57 -13.01 13.12 -1.46
CA HIS A 57 -13.30 12.19 -2.56
C HIS A 57 -12.84 12.73 -3.92
N ALA A 58 -13.15 14.01 -4.20
CA ALA A 58 -12.72 14.68 -5.42
C ALA A 58 -11.18 14.79 -5.56
N ALA A 59 -10.46 14.98 -4.44
CA ALA A 59 -9.00 14.97 -4.45
C ALA A 59 -8.44 13.59 -4.79
N ARG A 60 -8.99 12.53 -4.20
CA ARG A 60 -8.60 11.13 -4.49
C ARG A 60 -8.81 10.78 -5.95
N LEU A 61 -9.94 11.16 -6.54
CA LEU A 61 -10.22 10.93 -7.98
C LEU A 61 -9.18 11.62 -8.88
N ARG A 62 -8.79 12.87 -8.58
CA ARG A 62 -7.73 13.56 -9.32
C ARG A 62 -6.37 12.89 -9.15
N GLN A 63 -6.05 12.45 -7.94
CA GLN A 63 -4.78 11.78 -7.66
C GLN A 63 -4.67 10.45 -8.39
N LEU A 64 -5.73 9.64 -8.44
CA LEU A 64 -5.72 8.37 -9.17
C LEU A 64 -5.40 8.55 -10.66
N LYS A 65 -5.96 9.59 -11.29
CA LYS A 65 -5.61 9.96 -12.68
C LYS A 65 -4.14 10.37 -12.80
N PHE A 66 -3.69 11.24 -11.89
CA PHE A 66 -2.29 11.67 -11.85
C PHE A 66 -1.34 10.49 -11.66
N TYR A 67 -1.69 9.51 -10.83
CA TYR A 67 -0.85 8.30 -10.64
C TYR A 67 -0.71 7.52 -11.93
N GLY A 68 -1.80 7.24 -12.63
CA GLY A 68 -1.77 6.55 -13.92
C GLY A 68 -0.93 7.30 -14.97
N GLU A 69 -1.14 8.61 -15.11
CA GLU A 69 -0.39 9.49 -16.01
C GLU A 69 1.12 9.48 -15.72
N ASN A 70 1.52 9.23 -14.47
CA ASN A 70 2.91 9.19 -14.01
C ASN A 70 3.44 7.75 -13.81
N LYS A 71 2.74 6.74 -14.31
CA LYS A 71 3.14 5.33 -14.25
C LYS A 71 3.33 4.82 -12.82
N MET A 72 2.61 5.41 -11.86
CA MET A 72 2.45 4.88 -10.53
C MET A 72 1.33 3.85 -10.53
N ASN A 73 1.50 2.77 -9.78
CA ASN A 73 0.60 1.62 -9.86
C ASN A 73 -0.06 1.24 -8.53
N THR A 74 0.14 2.03 -7.48
CA THR A 74 -0.34 1.67 -6.13
C THR A 74 -0.89 2.88 -5.40
N TYR A 75 -2.10 2.75 -4.87
CA TYR A 75 -2.67 3.68 -3.92
C TYR A 75 -3.20 2.90 -2.73
N ILE A 76 -2.67 3.15 -1.54
CA ILE A 76 -3.09 2.50 -0.31
C ILE A 76 -4.01 3.44 0.47
N TYR A 77 -5.27 3.03 0.62
CA TYR A 77 -6.29 3.72 1.38
C TYR A 77 -6.27 3.25 2.84
N GLY A 78 -5.81 4.11 3.74
CA GLY A 78 -5.75 3.85 5.17
C GLY A 78 -5.73 5.12 6.01
N PRO A 79 -6.65 6.12 5.75
CA PRO A 79 -6.67 7.37 6.50
C PRO A 79 -7.03 7.10 7.96
N LYS A 80 -6.19 7.57 8.89
CA LYS A 80 -6.33 7.29 10.33
C LYS A 80 -7.65 7.79 10.93
N ASP A 81 -8.20 8.86 10.38
CA ASP A 81 -9.47 9.44 10.84
C ASP A 81 -10.71 8.83 10.16
N ASP A 82 -10.56 7.77 9.35
CA ASP A 82 -11.68 6.97 8.88
C ASP A 82 -12.08 5.95 9.95
N PRO A 83 -13.25 6.09 10.60
CA PRO A 83 -13.64 5.22 11.68
C PRO A 83 -14.00 3.79 11.24
N TYR A 84 -14.23 3.58 9.95
CA TYR A 84 -14.55 2.26 9.37
C TYR A 84 -13.32 1.52 8.86
N HIS A 85 -12.19 2.19 8.73
CA HIS A 85 -10.87 1.62 8.51
C HIS A 85 -10.24 1.15 9.84
N SER A 86 -10.50 1.88 10.94
CA SER A 86 -9.89 1.66 12.25
C SER A 86 -10.94 1.53 13.36
N SER A 87 -10.48 1.50 14.62
CA SER A 87 -11.38 1.54 15.79
C SER A 87 -12.14 2.87 15.84
N PRO A 88 -13.39 2.85 16.29
CA PRO A 88 -14.11 1.69 16.89
C PRO A 88 -14.89 0.85 15.86
N ASN A 89 -15.05 1.31 14.61
CA ASN A 89 -16.04 0.80 13.68
C ASN A 89 -15.46 -0.11 12.57
N TRP A 90 -14.22 -0.57 12.67
CA TRP A 90 -13.63 -1.45 11.65
C TRP A 90 -14.43 -2.75 11.42
N ARG A 91 -15.20 -3.18 12.43
CA ARG A 91 -16.08 -4.36 12.36
C ARG A 91 -17.36 -4.11 11.55
N LEU A 92 -17.75 -2.83 11.39
CA LEU A 92 -19.00 -2.44 10.72
C LEU A 92 -18.79 -2.23 9.23
N PRO A 93 -19.80 -2.48 8.40
CA PRO A 93 -19.76 -2.07 7.00
C PRO A 93 -19.72 -0.54 6.88
N TYR A 94 -19.18 -0.05 5.76
CA TYR A 94 -19.31 1.37 5.44
C TYR A 94 -20.77 1.75 5.25
N PRO A 95 -21.20 2.96 5.64
CA PRO A 95 -22.49 3.51 5.23
C PRO A 95 -22.60 3.58 3.70
N GLU A 96 -23.82 3.56 3.18
CA GLU A 96 -24.10 3.45 1.75
C GLU A 96 -23.33 4.49 0.90
N LYS A 97 -23.39 5.75 1.29
CA LYS A 97 -22.73 6.85 0.56
C LYS A 97 -21.21 6.68 0.50
N GLU A 98 -20.58 6.32 1.61
CA GLU A 98 -19.14 6.07 1.69
C GLU A 98 -18.75 4.81 0.90
N ALA A 99 -19.59 3.79 0.92
CA ALA A 99 -19.39 2.59 0.12
C ALA A 99 -19.45 2.88 -1.39
N GLU A 100 -20.43 3.70 -1.83
CA GLU A 100 -20.52 4.16 -3.22
C GLU A 100 -19.30 4.97 -3.65
N GLN A 101 -18.80 5.85 -2.77
CA GLN A 101 -17.58 6.62 -3.04
C GLN A 101 -16.34 5.72 -3.15
N LEU A 102 -16.21 4.72 -2.28
CA LEU A 102 -15.11 3.75 -2.36
C LEU A 102 -15.21 2.93 -3.66
N GLN A 103 -16.40 2.51 -4.05
CA GLN A 103 -16.60 1.80 -5.32
C GLN A 103 -16.22 2.64 -6.54
N GLU A 104 -16.53 3.93 -6.54
CA GLU A 104 -16.09 4.86 -7.58
C GLU A 104 -14.56 5.00 -7.61
N LEU A 105 -13.90 5.12 -6.46
CA LEU A 105 -12.44 5.17 -6.39
C LEU A 105 -11.79 3.90 -6.95
N VAL A 106 -12.31 2.73 -6.58
CA VAL A 106 -11.83 1.44 -7.10
C VAL A 106 -11.97 1.37 -8.63
N LYS A 107 -13.09 1.82 -9.16
CA LYS A 107 -13.32 1.89 -10.62
C LYS A 107 -12.31 2.81 -11.30
N VAL A 108 -12.16 4.03 -10.81
CA VAL A 108 -11.23 5.01 -11.40
C VAL A 108 -9.77 4.56 -11.26
N ALA A 109 -9.41 3.91 -10.16
CA ALA A 109 -8.09 3.30 -10.00
C ALA A 109 -7.81 2.26 -11.10
N LYS A 110 -8.76 1.35 -11.33
CA LYS A 110 -8.66 0.34 -12.38
C LYS A 110 -8.53 0.96 -13.78
N GLU A 111 -9.31 1.99 -14.09
CA GLU A 111 -9.25 2.71 -15.37
C GLU A 111 -7.90 3.40 -15.61
N ASN A 112 -7.13 3.67 -14.55
CA ASN A 112 -5.81 4.29 -14.58
C ASN A 112 -4.65 3.33 -14.28
N GLU A 113 -4.90 2.03 -14.29
CA GLU A 113 -3.91 0.97 -14.02
C GLU A 113 -3.24 1.13 -12.63
N VAL A 114 -4.02 1.56 -11.64
CA VAL A 114 -3.62 1.72 -10.24
C VAL A 114 -4.30 0.65 -9.39
N ASP A 115 -3.52 -0.12 -8.65
CA ASP A 115 -4.04 -1.04 -7.65
C ASP A 115 -4.56 -0.24 -6.45
N PHE A 116 -5.87 -0.28 -6.22
CA PHE A 116 -6.49 0.29 -5.03
C PHE A 116 -6.35 -0.72 -3.89
N VAL A 117 -5.46 -0.42 -2.95
CA VAL A 117 -5.23 -1.25 -1.77
C VAL A 117 -6.06 -0.70 -0.61
N TRP A 118 -7.06 -1.45 -0.16
CA TRP A 118 -7.82 -1.07 1.02
C TRP A 118 -7.16 -1.65 2.28
N ALA A 119 -6.84 -0.77 3.24
CA ALA A 119 -6.23 -1.17 4.50
C ALA A 119 -7.25 -1.18 5.64
N ILE A 120 -7.08 -2.10 6.60
CA ILE A 120 -7.78 -2.12 7.88
C ILE A 120 -6.77 -1.97 9.02
N HIS A 121 -7.15 -1.26 10.08
CA HIS A 121 -6.32 -1.00 11.27
C HIS A 121 -7.03 -1.45 12.55
N PRO A 122 -7.07 -2.76 12.85
CA PRO A 122 -7.88 -3.31 13.93
C PRO A 122 -7.18 -3.34 15.29
N GLY A 123 -5.87 -3.03 15.33
CA GLY A 123 -4.98 -3.35 16.45
C GLY A 123 -5.28 -2.66 17.78
N GLN A 124 -6.03 -1.56 17.78
CA GLN A 124 -6.36 -0.84 19.00
C GLN A 124 -7.29 -1.60 19.93
N ASP A 125 -8.24 -2.38 19.39
CA ASP A 125 -9.30 -3.02 20.16
C ASP A 125 -9.62 -4.47 19.75
N ILE A 126 -8.76 -5.09 18.94
CA ILE A 126 -8.91 -6.48 18.52
C ILE A 126 -8.81 -7.42 19.73
N LYS A 127 -9.74 -8.38 19.81
CA LYS A 127 -9.86 -9.31 20.95
C LYS A 127 -9.17 -10.66 20.71
N TRP A 128 -8.63 -10.89 19.51
CA TRP A 128 -7.95 -12.13 19.13
C TRP A 128 -8.82 -13.39 19.26
N ASN A 129 -10.13 -13.25 19.20
CA ASN A 129 -11.11 -14.35 19.25
C ASN A 129 -11.67 -14.68 17.85
N GLN A 130 -12.49 -15.72 17.77
CA GLN A 130 -13.09 -16.13 16.52
C GLN A 130 -14.06 -15.08 15.97
N GLU A 131 -14.81 -14.41 16.85
CA GLU A 131 -15.74 -13.33 16.46
C GLU A 131 -15.03 -12.21 15.68
N ASP A 132 -13.86 -11.76 16.16
CA ASP A 132 -13.11 -10.71 15.46
C ASP A 132 -12.46 -11.20 14.17
N ARG A 133 -12.06 -12.47 14.09
CA ARG A 133 -11.62 -13.09 12.84
C ARG A 133 -12.75 -13.11 11.80
N ASP A 134 -13.94 -13.49 12.20
CA ASP A 134 -15.12 -13.55 11.35
C ASP A 134 -15.55 -12.14 10.88
N ASN A 135 -15.54 -11.17 11.80
CA ASN A 135 -15.81 -9.76 11.49
C ASN A 135 -14.83 -9.21 10.45
N LEU A 136 -13.55 -9.55 10.58
CA LEU A 136 -12.52 -9.08 9.67
C LEU A 136 -12.68 -9.69 8.28
N LEU A 137 -12.94 -11.00 8.18
CA LEU A 137 -13.24 -11.64 6.91
C LEU A 137 -14.52 -11.08 6.28
N ALA A 138 -15.58 -10.87 7.08
CA ALA A 138 -16.82 -10.27 6.59
C ALA A 138 -16.59 -8.85 6.03
N LYS A 139 -15.74 -8.06 6.68
CA LYS A 139 -15.34 -6.74 6.18
C LYS A 139 -14.58 -6.84 4.87
N PHE A 140 -13.64 -7.76 4.74
CA PHE A 140 -12.90 -7.99 3.50
C PHE A 140 -13.82 -8.42 2.37
N GLU A 141 -14.79 -9.32 2.62
CA GLU A 141 -15.78 -9.72 1.62
C GLU A 141 -16.62 -8.52 1.15
N LYS A 142 -17.04 -7.62 2.06
CA LYS A 142 -17.75 -6.39 1.70
C LYS A 142 -16.92 -5.48 0.81
N MET A 143 -15.63 -5.32 1.11
CA MET A 143 -14.74 -4.52 0.28
C MET A 143 -14.47 -5.19 -1.07
N TYR A 144 -14.37 -6.51 -1.10
CA TYR A 144 -14.27 -7.28 -2.34
C TYR A 144 -15.49 -7.09 -3.23
N ASP A 145 -16.70 -7.09 -2.66
CA ASP A 145 -17.95 -6.83 -3.37
C ASP A 145 -18.00 -5.42 -3.98
N LEU A 146 -17.34 -4.44 -3.37
CA LEU A 146 -17.15 -3.09 -3.91
C LEU A 146 -16.08 -3.02 -5.04
N GLY A 147 -15.43 -4.14 -5.34
CA GLY A 147 -14.44 -4.24 -6.40
C GLY A 147 -12.98 -4.21 -5.94
N VAL A 148 -12.69 -4.08 -4.64
CA VAL A 148 -11.31 -4.11 -4.10
C VAL A 148 -10.67 -5.47 -4.39
N ARG A 149 -9.42 -5.46 -4.84
CA ARG A 149 -8.64 -6.67 -5.15
C ARG A 149 -7.27 -6.71 -4.46
N SER A 150 -6.95 -5.67 -3.71
CA SER A 150 -5.71 -5.57 -2.94
C SER A 150 -6.03 -5.11 -1.53
N PHE A 151 -5.45 -5.76 -0.54
CA PHE A 151 -5.77 -5.58 0.86
C PHE A 151 -4.53 -5.41 1.73
N ALA A 152 -4.65 -4.61 2.78
CA ALA A 152 -3.61 -4.46 3.80
C ALA A 152 -4.20 -4.52 5.22
N VAL A 153 -3.36 -4.93 6.17
CA VAL A 153 -3.67 -4.89 7.61
C VAL A 153 -2.58 -4.10 8.32
N PHE A 154 -2.98 -3.07 9.02
CA PHE A 154 -2.08 -2.15 9.71
C PHE A 154 -2.10 -2.38 11.23
N PHE A 155 -0.92 -2.44 11.82
CA PHE A 155 -0.69 -2.54 13.27
C PHE A 155 0.28 -1.46 13.77
N ASP A 156 0.48 -0.41 12.99
CA ASP A 156 1.28 0.75 13.37
C ASP A 156 0.56 1.60 14.43
N ASP A 157 1.35 2.29 15.26
CA ASP A 157 0.90 3.27 16.26
C ASP A 157 -0.14 2.72 17.25
N ILE A 158 -0.01 1.47 17.65
CA ILE A 158 -0.85 0.82 18.64
C ILE A 158 -0.06 0.41 19.88
N SER A 159 -0.77 0.06 20.94
CA SER A 159 -0.19 -0.44 22.19
C SER A 159 -0.98 -1.64 22.75
N GLY A 160 -0.45 -2.29 23.78
CA GLY A 160 -1.12 -3.36 24.48
C GLY A 160 -1.14 -4.69 23.71
N GLU A 161 -2.21 -5.46 23.87
CA GLU A 161 -2.35 -6.82 23.31
C GLU A 161 -2.33 -6.86 21.78
N GLY A 162 -2.70 -5.77 21.11
CA GLY A 162 -2.65 -5.65 19.65
C GLY A 162 -1.24 -5.78 19.07
N THR A 163 -0.21 -5.54 19.87
CA THR A 163 1.20 -5.55 19.42
C THR A 163 1.85 -6.94 19.40
N ASN A 164 1.14 -7.98 19.81
CA ASN A 164 1.70 -9.34 19.90
C ASN A 164 2.01 -9.92 18.50
N PRO A 165 3.28 -10.15 18.15
CA PRO A 165 3.65 -10.57 16.79
C PRO A 165 3.16 -11.98 16.44
N VAL A 166 3.02 -12.87 17.41
CA VAL A 166 2.50 -14.23 17.19
C VAL A 166 1.03 -14.16 16.79
N LYS A 167 0.24 -13.40 17.55
CA LYS A 167 -1.20 -13.20 17.27
C LYS A 167 -1.41 -12.45 15.94
N GLN A 168 -0.58 -11.46 15.63
CA GLN A 168 -0.61 -10.77 14.35
C GLN A 168 -0.33 -11.75 13.20
N ALA A 169 0.71 -12.58 13.32
CA ALA A 169 1.05 -13.56 12.29
C ALA A 169 -0.05 -14.61 12.11
N GLU A 170 -0.64 -15.12 13.20
CA GLU A 170 -1.75 -16.07 13.13
C GLU A 170 -2.97 -15.49 12.42
N LEU A 171 -3.34 -14.24 12.72
CA LEU A 171 -4.45 -13.56 12.07
C LEU A 171 -4.20 -13.36 10.58
N LEU A 172 -3.01 -12.85 10.23
CA LEU A 172 -2.65 -12.57 8.83
C LEU A 172 -2.56 -13.85 7.99
N ASN A 173 -2.00 -14.93 8.55
CA ASN A 173 -2.00 -16.23 7.90
C ASN A 173 -3.42 -16.77 7.72
N TYR A 174 -4.28 -16.60 8.71
CA TYR A 174 -5.69 -16.98 8.61
C TYR A 174 -6.41 -16.24 7.47
N ILE A 175 -6.18 -14.93 7.33
CA ILE A 175 -6.74 -14.14 6.23
C ILE A 175 -6.15 -14.59 4.88
N ASP A 176 -4.85 -14.80 4.81
CA ASP A 176 -4.17 -15.27 3.59
C ASP A 176 -4.75 -16.61 3.11
N GLU A 177 -4.94 -17.57 4.03
CA GLU A 177 -5.45 -18.90 3.70
C GLU A 177 -6.97 -18.91 3.36
N ASN A 178 -7.77 -18.13 4.10
CA ASN A 178 -9.23 -18.22 4.01
C ASN A 178 -9.87 -17.16 3.10
N PHE A 179 -9.10 -16.15 2.69
CA PHE A 179 -9.58 -15.09 1.81
C PHE A 179 -8.68 -14.92 0.59
N VAL A 180 -7.39 -14.55 0.78
CA VAL A 180 -6.51 -14.19 -0.34
C VAL A 180 -6.30 -15.37 -1.28
N LYS A 181 -5.94 -16.55 -0.78
CA LYS A 181 -5.70 -17.74 -1.61
C LYS A 181 -6.96 -18.37 -2.18
N VAL A 182 -8.11 -18.10 -1.56
CA VAL A 182 -9.41 -18.59 -2.05
C VAL A 182 -9.88 -17.77 -3.25
N LYS A 183 -9.60 -16.46 -3.25
CA LYS A 183 -9.95 -15.54 -4.34
C LYS A 183 -8.82 -15.54 -5.38
N LYS A 184 -9.10 -15.91 -6.61
CA LYS A 184 -8.08 -16.02 -7.67
C LYS A 184 -7.52 -14.69 -8.17
N ASP A 185 -8.23 -13.60 -7.90
CA ASP A 185 -7.97 -12.25 -8.40
C ASP A 185 -7.57 -11.25 -7.29
N VAL A 186 -7.29 -11.74 -6.07
CA VAL A 186 -6.78 -10.93 -4.97
C VAL A 186 -5.26 -11.00 -4.91
N THR A 187 -4.62 -9.84 -4.81
CA THR A 187 -3.16 -9.74 -4.71
C THR A 187 -2.65 -10.19 -3.33
N PRO A 188 -1.36 -10.51 -3.18
CA PRO A 188 -0.79 -10.83 -1.89
C PRO A 188 -1.05 -9.75 -0.83
N LEU A 189 -1.37 -10.19 0.39
CA LEU A 189 -1.65 -9.31 1.51
C LEU A 189 -0.42 -8.47 1.89
N VAL A 190 -0.66 -7.21 2.26
CA VAL A 190 0.36 -6.30 2.80
C VAL A 190 0.06 -6.06 4.28
N MET A 191 1.09 -6.02 5.13
CA MET A 191 0.94 -5.60 6.52
C MET A 191 1.88 -4.45 6.87
N CYS A 192 1.42 -3.53 7.73
CA CYS A 192 2.30 -2.62 8.42
C CYS A 192 2.54 -3.15 9.84
N PRO A 193 3.78 -3.46 10.23
CA PRO A 193 4.08 -3.99 11.56
C PRO A 193 3.99 -2.90 12.63
N THR A 194 3.82 -3.27 13.88
CA THR A 194 3.89 -2.32 15.00
C THR A 194 5.28 -1.70 15.11
N GLU A 195 6.33 -2.52 14.98
CA GLU A 195 7.70 -2.05 14.91
C GLU A 195 8.10 -1.80 13.45
N TYR A 196 7.64 -0.69 12.86
CA TYR A 196 7.80 -0.37 11.44
C TYR A 196 9.07 0.41 11.09
N ASN A 197 9.93 0.71 12.08
CA ASN A 197 11.23 1.34 11.87
C ASN A 197 12.26 0.82 12.87
N LYS A 198 13.56 0.95 12.52
CA LYS A 198 14.64 0.39 13.32
C LYS A 198 14.77 1.01 14.71
N SER A 199 14.52 2.33 14.83
CA SER A 199 14.69 3.02 16.13
C SER A 199 13.66 2.59 17.18
N TRP A 200 12.54 2.03 16.77
CA TRP A 200 11.49 1.53 17.66
C TRP A 200 11.51 0.01 17.82
N SER A 201 12.36 -0.66 17.05
CA SER A 201 12.46 -2.12 17.10
C SER A 201 13.24 -2.57 18.32
N ASP A 202 12.84 -3.71 18.91
CA ASP A 202 13.67 -4.37 19.91
C ASP A 202 15.07 -4.62 19.34
N PRO A 203 16.14 -4.17 19.99
CA PRO A 203 17.52 -4.42 19.54
C PRO A 203 17.85 -5.90 19.33
N LYS A 204 17.17 -6.78 20.06
CA LYS A 204 17.27 -8.24 19.89
C LYS A 204 16.44 -8.76 18.70
N GLY A 205 15.61 -7.90 18.09
CA GLY A 205 14.83 -8.21 16.89
C GLY A 205 13.70 -9.22 17.08
N GLY A 206 13.24 -9.44 18.31
CA GLY A 206 12.27 -10.49 18.62
C GLY A 206 10.93 -10.36 17.90
N TYR A 207 10.37 -9.16 17.82
CA TYR A 207 9.12 -8.89 17.12
C TYR A 207 9.24 -9.15 15.61
N LEU A 208 10.19 -8.50 14.95
CA LEU A 208 10.39 -8.61 13.50
C LEU A 208 10.81 -10.02 13.08
N THR A 209 11.70 -10.66 13.83
CA THR A 209 12.10 -12.04 13.60
C THR A 209 10.92 -13.01 13.72
N THR A 210 10.04 -12.79 14.70
CA THR A 210 8.81 -13.59 14.86
C THR A 210 7.90 -13.45 13.63
N LEU A 211 7.73 -12.25 13.09
CA LEU A 211 6.98 -12.05 11.86
C LEU A 211 7.65 -12.76 10.67
N GLY A 212 8.98 -12.63 10.54
CA GLY A 212 9.76 -13.29 9.50
C GLY A 212 9.63 -14.81 9.52
N ASP A 213 9.59 -15.41 10.73
CA ASP A 213 9.50 -16.85 10.94
C ASP A 213 8.09 -17.41 10.74
N LYS A 214 7.06 -16.64 11.11
CA LYS A 214 5.69 -17.16 11.25
C LYS A 214 4.76 -16.75 10.13
N LEU A 215 4.97 -15.62 9.47
CA LEU A 215 4.12 -15.17 8.38
C LEU A 215 4.32 -16.01 7.12
N ASN A 216 3.21 -16.33 6.45
CA ASN A 216 3.27 -16.91 5.11
C ASN A 216 4.18 -16.07 4.18
N PRO A 217 5.03 -16.69 3.36
CA PRO A 217 6.01 -15.97 2.54
C PRO A 217 5.42 -14.97 1.55
N SER A 218 4.16 -15.15 1.14
CA SER A 218 3.42 -14.26 0.24
C SER A 218 3.06 -12.91 0.87
N ILE A 219 2.95 -12.85 2.21
CA ILE A 219 2.54 -11.63 2.93
C ILE A 219 3.70 -10.64 2.95
N GLN A 220 3.46 -9.44 2.45
CA GLN A 220 4.45 -8.38 2.36
C GLN A 220 4.46 -7.54 3.64
N ILE A 221 5.64 -7.11 4.09
CA ILE A 221 5.83 -6.37 5.35
C ILE A 221 6.37 -4.97 5.03
N MET A 222 5.64 -3.94 5.48
CA MET A 222 6.02 -2.54 5.29
C MET A 222 7.14 -2.11 6.25
N TRP A 223 7.93 -1.13 5.81
CA TRP A 223 9.05 -0.58 6.56
C TRP A 223 9.30 0.88 6.20
N THR A 224 9.53 1.72 7.21
CA THR A 224 9.76 3.16 6.99
C THR A 224 11.23 3.56 7.00
N GLY A 225 12.14 2.64 7.32
CA GLY A 225 13.58 2.89 7.38
C GLY A 225 14.14 2.87 8.81
N ASP A 226 15.27 3.51 9.02
CA ASP A 226 15.94 3.50 10.33
C ASP A 226 15.17 4.29 11.39
N ARG A 227 14.33 5.23 10.97
CA ARG A 227 13.42 6.04 11.80
C ARG A 227 12.06 6.14 11.14
N VAL A 228 11.09 6.77 11.82
CA VAL A 228 9.78 7.09 11.24
C VAL A 228 9.96 7.91 9.96
N ILE A 229 10.84 8.90 9.99
CA ILE A 229 11.24 9.70 8.82
C ILE A 229 12.74 9.57 8.66
N SER A 230 13.20 8.95 7.59
CA SER A 230 14.63 8.76 7.29
C SER A 230 14.84 8.48 5.82
N ASP A 231 16.06 8.58 5.37
CA ASP A 231 16.48 8.06 4.06
C ASP A 231 16.38 6.53 4.05
N ILE A 232 16.19 5.99 2.88
CA ILE A 232 16.16 4.53 2.66
C ILE A 232 17.54 4.12 2.15
N THR A 233 18.30 3.48 3.03
CA THR A 233 19.68 3.05 2.74
C THR A 233 19.75 1.56 2.45
N GLN A 234 20.74 1.14 1.68
CA GLN A 234 20.99 -0.27 1.40
C GLN A 234 21.23 -1.08 2.69
N GLU A 235 22.00 -0.52 3.62
CA GLU A 235 22.26 -1.13 4.93
C GLU A 235 20.96 -1.31 5.73
N GLY A 236 20.11 -0.27 5.77
CA GLY A 236 18.82 -0.33 6.45
C GLY A 236 17.88 -1.39 5.85
N ILE A 237 17.84 -1.51 4.51
CA ILE A 237 17.03 -2.55 3.84
C ILE A 237 17.62 -3.95 4.10
N GLN A 238 18.91 -4.14 4.06
CA GLN A 238 19.55 -5.42 4.40
C GLN A 238 19.21 -5.83 5.83
N TRP A 239 19.31 -4.90 6.77
CA TRP A 239 19.02 -5.12 8.18
C TRP A 239 17.59 -5.64 8.40
N ILE A 240 16.58 -5.04 7.74
CA ILE A 240 15.20 -5.49 7.87
C ILE A 240 14.94 -6.78 7.10
N ASN A 241 15.45 -6.93 5.87
CA ASN A 241 15.23 -8.11 5.04
C ASN A 241 15.73 -9.39 5.72
N GLU A 242 16.87 -9.33 6.42
CA GLU A 242 17.41 -10.45 7.20
C GLU A 242 16.45 -10.90 8.30
N ARG A 243 15.77 -9.96 8.98
CA ARG A 243 14.85 -10.23 10.09
C ARG A 243 13.51 -10.76 9.63
N ILE A 244 12.93 -10.12 8.62
CA ILE A 244 11.61 -10.50 8.10
C ILE A 244 11.69 -11.61 7.03
N LYS A 245 12.91 -12.02 6.61
CA LYS A 245 13.19 -13.10 5.65
C LYS A 245 12.52 -12.92 4.29
N ARG A 246 12.37 -11.67 3.87
CA ARG A 246 11.79 -11.26 2.57
C ARG A 246 12.17 -9.83 2.24
N PRO A 247 12.05 -9.37 0.98
CA PRO A 247 12.19 -7.97 0.66
C PRO A 247 11.17 -7.11 1.41
N ALA A 248 11.61 -5.99 1.99
CA ALA A 248 10.74 -5.05 2.66
C ALA A 248 9.88 -4.29 1.66
N TYR A 249 8.62 -4.03 2.01
CA TYR A 249 7.74 -3.12 1.28
C TYR A 249 7.93 -1.71 1.86
N ILE A 250 8.51 -0.79 1.08
CA ILE A 250 8.90 0.52 1.62
C ILE A 250 7.71 1.48 1.72
N TRP A 251 7.50 1.98 2.93
CA TRP A 251 6.65 3.14 3.21
C TRP A 251 7.56 4.31 3.59
N TRP A 252 7.90 5.12 2.62
CA TRP A 252 8.81 6.26 2.84
C TRP A 252 8.04 7.49 3.32
N ASN A 253 8.30 7.89 4.57
CA ASN A 253 7.59 8.97 5.27
C ASN A 253 8.17 10.37 5.06
N PHE A 254 9.23 10.53 4.28
CA PHE A 254 9.85 11.85 4.10
C PHE A 254 8.86 12.96 3.73
N PRO A 255 7.89 12.75 2.81
CA PRO A 255 6.96 13.81 2.40
C PRO A 255 5.74 13.97 3.33
N VAL A 256 5.67 13.24 4.45
CA VAL A 256 4.53 13.33 5.37
C VAL A 256 4.48 14.70 6.06
N SER A 257 3.30 15.32 6.08
CA SER A 257 3.09 16.67 6.61
C SER A 257 2.22 16.72 7.88
N ASP A 258 1.70 15.60 8.36
CA ASP A 258 0.93 15.54 9.61
C ASP A 258 1.78 15.84 10.84
N TYR A 259 3.07 15.53 10.77
CA TYR A 259 4.06 15.81 11.82
C TYR A 259 4.50 17.28 11.84
N VAL A 260 4.62 17.93 10.68
CA VAL A 260 5.00 19.35 10.52
C VAL A 260 3.99 20.03 9.60
N ARG A 261 2.85 20.39 10.15
CA ARG A 261 1.64 20.81 9.41
C ARG A 261 1.79 22.08 8.57
N ASP A 262 2.74 22.93 8.93
CA ASP A 262 2.98 24.21 8.25
C ASP A 262 3.96 24.10 7.07
N HIS A 263 4.45 22.89 6.78
CA HIS A 263 5.43 22.66 5.73
C HIS A 263 4.93 21.65 4.72
N LEU A 264 5.05 22.01 3.45
CA LEU A 264 4.96 21.05 2.34
C LEU A 264 6.37 20.57 2.01
N LEU A 265 6.64 19.30 2.31
CA LEU A 265 7.94 18.70 2.05
C LEU A 265 8.02 18.25 0.58
N LEU A 266 8.80 18.97 -0.21
CA LEU A 266 9.02 18.71 -1.64
C LEU A 266 10.46 18.26 -1.84
N GLY A 267 10.73 17.01 -1.53
CA GLY A 267 12.04 16.39 -1.76
C GLY A 267 11.99 15.45 -2.97
N PRO A 268 13.10 15.32 -3.71
CA PRO A 268 13.21 14.32 -4.74
C PRO A 268 13.27 12.91 -4.13
N VAL A 269 12.72 11.92 -4.81
CA VAL A 269 12.77 10.52 -4.37
C VAL A 269 14.10 9.82 -4.70
N TYR A 270 14.99 10.47 -5.43
CA TYR A 270 16.31 9.91 -5.72
C TYR A 270 17.20 9.92 -4.48
N GLY A 271 18.20 9.05 -4.45
CA GLY A 271 19.09 8.87 -3.29
C GLY A 271 18.64 7.77 -2.33
N ASN A 272 17.38 7.33 -2.43
CA ASN A 272 16.92 6.15 -1.71
C ASN A 272 17.31 4.87 -2.46
N ASP A 273 17.85 3.90 -1.73
CA ASP A 273 18.21 2.61 -2.31
C ASP A 273 17.12 1.58 -2.04
N THR A 274 16.26 1.35 -3.02
CA THR A 274 15.14 0.41 -2.94
C THR A 274 15.32 -0.83 -3.80
N ARG A 275 16.52 -1.06 -4.35
CA ARG A 275 16.78 -2.16 -5.31
C ARG A 275 16.59 -3.54 -4.73
N ILE A 276 16.68 -3.70 -3.42
CA ILE A 276 16.52 -4.97 -2.70
C ILE A 276 15.29 -5.00 -1.79
N ALA A 277 14.41 -4.01 -1.94
CA ALA A 277 13.12 -3.95 -1.25
C ALA A 277 12.01 -4.62 -2.07
#